data_9ef114a33b7c9f8dc18d762c62095557
#
_entry.id   9ef114a33b7c9f8dc18d762c62095557
#
_cell.length_a   1.000
_cell.length_b   1.000
_cell.length_c   1.000
_cell.angle_alpha   90.00
_cell.angle_beta   90.00
_cell.angle_gamma   90.00
#
_symmetry.space_group_name_H-M   'P 1'
#
loop_
_entity.id
_entity.type
_entity.pdbx_description
1 polymer ?
#
loop_
_entity_poly.entity_id
_entity_poly.type
_entity_poly.pdbx_seq_one_letter_code
_entity_poly.pdbx_strand_id
1 'polypeptide(L)'
;MVRALLYLPDDAAPPLAAAPVAGRTLAVRVMVAALRAGASQIAVPSRLRDAEVERTLLRMPALAAAVHWLTPGVPVSAEERAPWLLLPASSLIHVSALAPLLAAPAPRGAVLAPSAAGPAPVALVPPPLVAELWTDLAAGRPVGAQLARRLVEAGAEARETTGPYVAVRVASDLAQAEQALEVTLGIAADSGVDRYLHRRGSRWISRLLVRTPVTPNQVSLVSLVIGLAAIWCFWHATAVSAWLGVLVYVLACIVDHADGEIARLTFQESRLGANLDWTIDTIIQVGIVLSLGVSSGGRLMGLVGLLGATGVTLSAVFARYLPREIEVGPTIGGVLAHIANRDLFYLVLVSFAALRWLAPSCVFVVAVVVAVGSQAYWVGCLARIRRPRP
;
A
#
# COMPACT_ATOMS: atom_id res chain seq x y z
N MET A 1 4.23 23.29 -11.78
CA MET A 1 4.48 22.82 -10.40
C MET A 1 3.25 23.16 -9.57
N VAL A 2 2.81 22.27 -8.69
CA VAL A 2 1.67 22.52 -7.80
C VAL A 2 2.22 22.91 -6.42
N ARG A 3 1.61 23.91 -5.79
CA ARG A 3 1.87 24.28 -4.40
C ARG A 3 0.67 23.90 -3.56
N ALA A 4 0.88 23.38 -2.38
CA ALA A 4 -0.17 23.03 -1.44
C ALA A 4 -0.13 23.94 -0.20
N LEU A 5 -1.28 24.18 0.38
CA LEU A 5 -1.41 24.90 1.62
C LEU A 5 -2.41 24.17 2.52
N LEU A 6 -1.96 23.81 3.72
CA LEU A 6 -2.85 23.29 4.75
C LEU A 6 -3.52 24.44 5.46
N TYR A 7 -4.81 24.29 5.75
CA TYR A 7 -5.56 25.29 6.49
C TYR A 7 -6.45 24.64 7.57
N LEU A 8 -6.85 25.44 8.53
CA LEU A 8 -7.80 25.04 9.57
C LEU A 8 -9.21 25.42 9.12
N PRO A 9 -10.14 24.44 8.94
CA PRO A 9 -11.48 24.73 8.46
C PRO A 9 -12.33 25.45 9.50
N ASP A 10 -12.19 25.14 10.80
CA ASP A 10 -12.93 25.70 11.93
C ASP A 10 -12.08 25.69 13.21
N ASP A 11 -12.65 26.16 14.32
CA ASP A 11 -11.96 26.23 15.62
C ASP A 11 -11.73 24.85 16.27
N ALA A 12 -12.47 23.82 15.87
CA ALA A 12 -12.29 22.45 16.31
C ALA A 12 -11.17 21.72 15.56
N ALA A 13 -10.69 22.28 14.44
CA ALA A 13 -9.73 21.61 13.57
C ALA A 13 -8.35 21.32 14.19
N PRO A 14 -7.72 22.17 15.03
CA PRO A 14 -6.40 21.89 15.55
C PRO A 14 -6.30 20.56 16.32
N PRO A 15 -7.15 20.24 17.32
CA PRO A 15 -7.10 18.95 18.00
C PRO A 15 -7.45 17.77 17.07
N LEU A 16 -8.37 17.96 16.11
CA LEU A 16 -8.71 16.93 15.14
C LEU A 16 -7.58 16.68 14.15
N ALA A 17 -6.87 17.72 13.71
CA ALA A 17 -5.69 17.57 12.85
C ALA A 17 -4.57 16.76 13.52
N ALA A 18 -4.43 16.88 14.85
CA ALA A 18 -3.51 16.08 15.66
C ALA A 18 -4.05 14.69 16.02
N ALA A 19 -5.32 14.39 15.71
CA ALA A 19 -5.90 13.09 16.03
C ALA A 19 -5.29 11.98 15.16
N PRO A 20 -4.92 10.82 15.75
CA PRO A 20 -4.33 9.72 15.02
C PRO A 20 -5.41 8.94 14.24
N VAL A 21 -5.15 8.69 12.96
CA VAL A 21 -5.89 7.77 12.10
C VAL A 21 -4.90 6.73 11.60
N ALA A 22 -5.12 5.47 11.94
CA ALA A 22 -4.21 4.38 11.61
C ALA A 22 -2.72 4.73 11.87
N GLY A 23 -2.41 5.15 13.10
CA GLY A 23 -1.06 5.39 13.60
C GLY A 23 -0.37 6.67 13.12
N ARG A 24 -1.03 7.56 12.38
CA ARG A 24 -0.51 8.87 11.94
C ARG A 24 -1.59 9.95 12.10
N THR A 25 -1.18 11.16 12.47
CA THR A 25 -2.11 12.29 12.60
C THR A 25 -2.69 12.67 11.23
N LEU A 26 -3.90 13.23 11.23
CA LEU A 26 -4.55 13.70 10.00
C LEU A 26 -3.70 14.76 9.29
N ALA A 27 -3.09 15.69 10.01
CA ALA A 27 -2.20 16.70 9.44
C ALA A 27 -1.04 16.06 8.65
N VAL A 28 -0.37 15.05 9.22
CA VAL A 28 0.69 14.29 8.55
C VAL A 28 0.15 13.62 7.28
N ARG A 29 -1.05 13.00 7.36
CA ARG A 29 -1.67 12.35 6.19
C ARG A 29 -1.95 13.32 5.06
N VAL A 30 -2.45 14.51 5.38
CA VAL A 30 -2.72 15.56 4.39
C VAL A 30 -1.41 16.07 3.76
N MET A 31 -0.36 16.29 4.56
CA MET A 31 0.96 16.68 4.03
C MET A 31 1.52 15.62 3.06
N VAL A 32 1.45 14.35 3.44
CA VAL A 32 1.92 13.26 2.57
C VAL A 32 1.06 13.12 1.31
N ALA A 33 -0.25 13.31 1.41
CA ALA A 33 -1.13 13.30 0.24
C ALA A 33 -0.79 14.44 -0.72
N ALA A 34 -0.50 15.64 -0.21
CA ALA A 34 -0.03 16.78 -1.01
C ALA A 34 1.30 16.48 -1.71
N LEU A 35 2.28 15.93 -1.00
CA LEU A 35 3.57 15.54 -1.56
C LEU A 35 3.41 14.50 -2.68
N ARG A 36 2.61 13.45 -2.43
CA ARG A 36 2.32 12.39 -3.42
C ARG A 36 1.52 12.88 -4.62
N ALA A 37 0.75 13.96 -4.45
CA ALA A 37 0.07 14.66 -5.53
C ALA A 37 0.99 15.55 -6.38
N GLY A 38 2.29 15.60 -6.05
CA GLY A 38 3.31 16.36 -6.79
C GLY A 38 3.48 17.80 -6.31
N ALA A 39 3.04 18.14 -5.10
CA ALA A 39 3.31 19.44 -4.52
C ALA A 39 4.80 19.60 -4.22
N SER A 40 5.44 20.60 -4.82
CA SER A 40 6.85 20.93 -4.60
C SER A 40 7.06 21.78 -3.34
N GLN A 41 6.00 22.48 -2.90
CA GLN A 41 5.97 23.30 -1.69
C GLN A 41 4.67 23.05 -0.95
N ILE A 42 4.76 22.88 0.36
CA ILE A 42 3.61 22.63 1.25
C ILE A 42 3.67 23.65 2.38
N ALA A 43 2.86 24.68 2.28
CA ALA A 43 2.75 25.70 3.30
C ALA A 43 1.87 25.19 4.46
N VAL A 44 2.40 25.22 5.68
CA VAL A 44 1.74 24.63 6.85
C VAL A 44 1.67 25.68 7.98
N PRO A 45 0.49 25.93 8.56
CA PRO A 45 0.37 26.80 9.73
C PRO A 45 1.20 26.31 10.91
N SER A 46 1.94 27.19 11.56
CA SER A 46 2.82 26.84 12.69
C SER A 46 2.07 26.20 13.87
N ARG A 47 0.76 26.43 14.01
CA ARG A 47 -0.10 25.77 14.98
C ARG A 47 -0.23 24.26 14.83
N LEU A 48 0.09 23.71 13.64
CA LEU A 48 0.10 22.26 13.35
C LEU A 48 1.45 21.61 13.63
N ARG A 49 2.40 22.37 14.16
CA ARG A 49 3.73 21.87 14.51
C ARG A 49 3.68 21.13 15.84
N ASP A 50 3.72 19.82 15.78
CA ASP A 50 3.73 18.95 16.95
C ASP A 50 4.88 17.92 16.87
N ALA A 51 5.05 17.14 17.95
CA ALA A 51 6.14 16.16 18.03
C ALA A 51 6.03 15.02 17.03
N GLU A 52 4.82 14.71 16.51
CA GLU A 52 4.66 13.67 15.49
C GLU A 52 4.99 14.21 14.10
N VAL A 53 4.56 15.41 13.79
CA VAL A 53 4.94 16.10 12.55
C VAL A 53 6.46 16.21 12.48
N GLU A 54 7.12 16.68 13.53
CA GLU A 54 8.59 16.78 13.58
C GLU A 54 9.28 15.42 13.36
N ARG A 55 8.83 14.38 14.05
CA ARG A 55 9.36 13.02 13.87
C ARG A 55 9.16 12.50 12.45
N THR A 56 8.03 12.85 11.82
CA THR A 56 7.74 12.44 10.45
C THR A 56 8.63 13.17 9.46
N LEU A 57 8.86 14.47 9.64
CA LEU A 57 9.78 15.25 8.81
C LEU A 57 11.20 14.70 8.88
N LEU A 58 11.68 14.33 10.07
CA LEU A 58 12.99 13.68 10.23
C LEU A 58 13.12 12.35 9.47
N ARG A 59 12.02 11.60 9.35
CA ARG A 59 12.00 10.29 8.66
C ARG A 59 11.77 10.40 7.15
N MET A 60 11.20 11.51 6.69
CA MET A 60 10.83 11.72 5.29
C MET A 60 11.51 12.98 4.73
N PRO A 61 12.79 12.89 4.29
CA PRO A 61 13.55 14.06 3.80
C PRO A 61 12.86 14.81 2.66
N ALA A 62 12.16 14.09 1.77
CA ALA A 62 11.40 14.70 0.68
C ALA A 62 10.23 15.56 1.20
N LEU A 63 9.55 15.11 2.26
CA LEU A 63 8.49 15.89 2.91
C LEU A 63 9.10 17.09 3.64
N ALA A 64 10.20 16.89 4.36
CA ALA A 64 10.90 17.98 5.07
C ALA A 64 11.36 19.09 4.12
N ALA A 65 11.86 18.74 2.94
CA ALA A 65 12.27 19.71 1.93
C ALA A 65 11.09 20.47 1.31
N ALA A 66 9.90 19.85 1.27
CA ALA A 66 8.70 20.47 0.70
C ALA A 66 7.92 21.33 1.71
N VAL A 67 8.03 21.05 3.01
CA VAL A 67 7.26 21.74 4.06
C VAL A 67 7.87 23.09 4.40
N HIS A 68 7.04 24.14 4.35
CA HIS A 68 7.37 25.50 4.74
C HIS A 68 6.40 25.99 5.82
N TRP A 69 6.92 26.34 6.98
CA TRP A 69 6.11 26.86 8.08
C TRP A 69 5.66 28.28 7.77
N LEU A 70 4.36 28.52 7.84
CA LEU A 70 3.80 29.84 7.66
C LEU A 70 4.18 30.75 8.83
N THR A 71 4.69 31.93 8.52
CA THR A 71 5.02 32.97 9.49
C THR A 71 4.05 34.15 9.28
N PRO A 72 3.32 34.58 10.33
CA PRO A 72 2.46 35.75 10.25
C PRO A 72 3.24 36.98 9.77
N GLY A 73 2.62 37.78 8.89
CA GLY A 73 3.22 39.02 8.38
C GLY A 73 4.16 38.89 7.17
N VAL A 74 4.48 37.67 6.75
CA VAL A 74 5.25 37.45 5.50
C VAL A 74 4.26 37.28 4.34
N PRO A 75 4.22 38.20 3.35
CA PRO A 75 3.29 38.10 2.24
C PRO A 75 3.68 36.94 1.30
N VAL A 76 2.67 36.38 0.62
CA VAL A 76 2.92 35.52 -0.54
C VAL A 76 3.56 36.37 -1.64
N SER A 77 4.63 35.89 -2.25
CA SER A 77 5.17 36.55 -3.44
C SER A 77 4.11 36.57 -4.55
N ALA A 78 3.66 37.77 -4.93
CA ALA A 78 2.65 37.98 -5.96
C ALA A 78 3.10 37.54 -7.37
N GLU A 79 4.39 37.31 -7.56
CA GLU A 79 4.99 36.91 -8.83
C GLU A 79 4.77 35.45 -9.20
N GLU A 80 4.30 34.63 -8.25
CA GLU A 80 4.10 33.20 -8.49
C GLU A 80 2.69 32.91 -9.04
N ARG A 81 2.59 32.73 -10.34
CA ARG A 81 1.33 32.44 -11.07
C ARG A 81 0.76 31.04 -10.86
N ALA A 82 1.44 30.14 -10.17
CA ALA A 82 0.99 28.77 -9.97
C ALA A 82 -0.21 28.69 -9.00
N PRO A 83 -1.21 27.90 -9.32
CA PRO A 83 -2.38 27.71 -8.43
C PRO A 83 -1.97 27.00 -7.12
N TRP A 84 -2.77 27.20 -6.09
CA TRP A 84 -2.60 26.59 -4.78
C TRP A 84 -3.64 25.49 -4.55
N LEU A 85 -3.18 24.33 -4.10
CA LEU A 85 -4.03 23.25 -3.61
C LEU A 85 -4.30 23.48 -2.11
N LEU A 86 -5.50 23.92 -1.75
CA LEU A 86 -5.93 24.16 -0.38
C LEU A 86 -6.51 22.89 0.21
N LEU A 87 -5.95 22.46 1.34
CA LEU A 87 -6.26 21.18 1.99
C LEU A 87 -6.62 21.40 3.46
N PRO A 88 -7.82 21.01 3.92
CA PRO A 88 -8.19 21.09 5.33
C PRO A 88 -7.36 20.10 6.16
N ALA A 89 -6.69 20.60 7.19
CA ALA A 89 -5.77 19.82 8.02
C ALA A 89 -6.45 18.69 8.83
N SER A 90 -7.75 18.83 9.11
CA SER A 90 -8.56 17.86 9.85
C SER A 90 -9.36 16.91 8.96
N SER A 91 -8.86 16.57 7.75
CA SER A 91 -9.54 15.67 6.85
C SER A 91 -8.66 14.47 6.47
N LEU A 92 -9.28 13.33 6.22
CA LEU A 92 -8.61 12.24 5.52
C LEU A 92 -8.73 12.48 4.02
N ILE A 93 -7.61 12.60 3.34
CA ILE A 93 -7.52 12.79 1.89
C ILE A 93 -6.54 11.78 1.33
N HIS A 94 -7.01 10.88 0.48
CA HIS A 94 -6.12 10.00 -0.28
C HIS A 94 -5.63 10.70 -1.54
N VAL A 95 -4.42 10.41 -2.01
CA VAL A 95 -3.84 11.05 -3.21
C VAL A 95 -4.73 10.91 -4.45
N SER A 96 -5.40 9.77 -4.62
CA SER A 96 -6.33 9.56 -5.73
C SER A 96 -7.53 10.51 -5.72
N ALA A 97 -7.94 11.00 -4.54
CA ALA A 97 -9.00 11.99 -4.45
C ALA A 97 -8.58 13.35 -5.02
N LEU A 98 -7.29 13.66 -5.07
CA LEU A 98 -6.77 14.92 -5.59
C LEU A 98 -6.56 14.91 -7.12
N ALA A 99 -6.53 13.74 -7.74
CA ALA A 99 -6.27 13.60 -9.17
C ALA A 99 -7.22 14.42 -10.05
N PRO A 100 -8.55 14.47 -9.83
CA PRO A 100 -9.46 15.29 -10.64
C PRO A 100 -9.17 16.79 -10.57
N LEU A 101 -8.71 17.29 -9.40
CA LEU A 101 -8.36 18.71 -9.26
C LEU A 101 -7.14 19.09 -10.09
N LEU A 102 -6.22 18.14 -10.28
CA LEU A 102 -4.96 18.36 -10.96
C LEU A 102 -5.00 18.00 -12.45
N ALA A 103 -6.06 17.33 -12.92
CA ALA A 103 -6.17 16.82 -14.27
C ALA A 103 -6.32 17.92 -15.35
N ALA A 104 -6.88 19.09 -15.00
CA ALA A 104 -7.12 20.18 -15.93
C ALA A 104 -6.92 21.55 -15.28
N PRO A 105 -6.58 22.61 -16.06
CA PRO A 105 -6.51 23.97 -15.57
C PRO A 105 -7.84 24.43 -14.97
N ALA A 106 -7.78 25.22 -13.90
CA ALA A 106 -8.94 25.79 -13.21
C ALA A 106 -8.75 27.29 -12.99
N PRO A 107 -8.95 28.14 -14.02
CA PRO A 107 -8.66 29.58 -13.93
C PRO A 107 -9.55 30.31 -12.90
N ARG A 108 -10.77 29.82 -12.64
CA ARG A 108 -11.68 30.32 -11.60
C ARG A 108 -11.62 29.52 -10.30
N GLY A 109 -10.76 28.48 -10.25
CA GLY A 109 -10.68 27.50 -9.19
C GLY A 109 -11.50 26.25 -9.46
N ALA A 110 -11.14 25.15 -8.78
CA ALA A 110 -11.90 23.90 -8.77
C ALA A 110 -12.02 23.39 -7.35
N VAL A 111 -13.11 22.72 -7.03
CA VAL A 111 -13.38 22.16 -5.69
C VAL A 111 -13.84 20.72 -5.82
N LEU A 112 -13.41 19.83 -4.88
CA LEU A 112 -13.96 18.47 -4.84
C LEU A 112 -15.45 18.50 -4.49
N ALA A 113 -16.29 17.89 -5.31
CA ALA A 113 -17.74 17.89 -5.14
C ALA A 113 -18.20 17.45 -3.75
N PRO A 114 -17.64 16.39 -3.10
CA PRO A 114 -18.01 16.00 -1.75
C PRO A 114 -17.70 17.06 -0.67
N SER A 115 -16.74 17.97 -0.93
CA SER A 115 -16.34 19.02 0.02
C SER A 115 -16.93 20.41 -0.31
N ALA A 116 -17.50 20.59 -1.50
CA ALA A 116 -17.95 21.89 -2.01
C ALA A 116 -19.05 22.54 -1.16
N ALA A 117 -19.97 21.74 -0.61
CA ALA A 117 -21.08 22.21 0.21
C ALA A 117 -20.73 22.36 1.70
N GLY A 118 -19.50 22.03 2.12
CA GLY A 118 -19.09 22.00 3.51
C GLY A 118 -18.14 23.14 3.90
N PRO A 119 -17.89 23.32 5.20
CA PRO A 119 -16.97 24.34 5.70
C PRO A 119 -15.48 23.97 5.50
N ALA A 120 -15.19 22.81 4.94
CA ALA A 120 -13.84 22.29 4.73
C ALA A 120 -13.58 21.91 3.27
N PRO A 121 -13.66 22.86 2.30
CA PRO A 121 -13.47 22.55 0.89
C PRO A 121 -12.03 22.14 0.58
N VAL A 122 -11.87 21.08 -0.21
CA VAL A 122 -10.60 20.72 -0.87
C VAL A 122 -10.62 21.36 -2.25
N ALA A 123 -9.73 22.30 -2.50
CA ALA A 123 -9.83 23.11 -3.70
C ALA A 123 -8.47 23.45 -4.33
N LEU A 124 -8.44 23.56 -5.65
CA LEU A 124 -7.37 24.19 -6.41
C LEU A 124 -7.79 25.63 -6.71
N VAL A 125 -7.05 26.59 -6.22
CA VAL A 125 -7.43 28.02 -6.30
C VAL A 125 -6.36 28.86 -6.96
N PRO A 126 -6.74 29.93 -7.68
CA PRO A 126 -5.79 30.86 -8.27
C PRO A 126 -5.12 31.72 -7.18
N PRO A 127 -3.89 32.25 -7.42
CA PRO A 127 -3.13 33.05 -6.47
C PRO A 127 -3.86 34.26 -5.87
N PRO A 128 -4.66 35.04 -6.61
CA PRO A 128 -5.37 36.17 -6.06
C PRO A 128 -6.29 35.83 -4.90
N LEU A 129 -7.02 34.69 -4.98
CA LEU A 129 -7.91 34.24 -3.94
C LEU A 129 -7.14 33.84 -2.67
N VAL A 130 -5.96 33.24 -2.84
CA VAL A 130 -5.07 32.93 -1.70
C VAL A 130 -4.54 34.21 -1.05
N ALA A 131 -4.19 35.21 -1.83
CA ALA A 131 -3.70 36.49 -1.31
C ALA A 131 -4.72 37.19 -0.42
N GLU A 132 -6.01 37.13 -0.77
CA GLU A 132 -7.08 37.69 0.06
C GLU A 132 -7.23 37.00 1.43
N LEU A 133 -6.94 35.69 1.49
CA LEU A 133 -7.06 34.88 2.70
C LEU A 133 -5.74 34.78 3.49
N TRP A 134 -4.64 35.29 2.93
CA TRP A 134 -3.29 35.01 3.40
C TRP A 134 -3.06 35.39 4.87
N THR A 135 -3.55 36.54 5.30
CA THR A 135 -3.36 36.99 6.69
C THR A 135 -3.92 36.02 7.70
N ASP A 136 -5.10 35.45 7.45
CA ASP A 136 -5.75 34.51 8.30
C ASP A 136 -5.11 33.11 8.20
N LEU A 137 -4.75 32.70 6.97
CA LEU A 137 -4.03 31.45 6.71
C LEU A 137 -2.67 31.43 7.42
N ALA A 138 -1.87 32.49 7.29
CA ALA A 138 -0.55 32.59 7.91
C ALA A 138 -0.65 32.68 9.45
N ALA A 139 -1.70 33.29 9.97
CA ALA A 139 -1.96 33.32 11.39
C ALA A 139 -2.54 32.00 11.95
N GLY A 140 -2.82 31.01 11.06
CA GLY A 140 -3.48 29.76 11.42
C GLY A 140 -4.88 29.97 11.99
N ARG A 141 -5.61 30.97 11.50
CA ARG A 141 -7.02 31.18 11.83
C ARG A 141 -7.90 30.28 10.99
N PRO A 142 -9.11 29.95 11.47
CA PRO A 142 -10.09 29.21 10.69
C PRO A 142 -10.56 30.00 9.45
N VAL A 143 -10.46 29.38 8.28
CA VAL A 143 -10.84 30.04 7.00
C VAL A 143 -11.84 29.25 6.17
N GLY A 144 -12.28 28.08 6.63
CA GLY A 144 -13.07 27.15 5.81
C GLY A 144 -14.36 27.76 5.28
N ALA A 145 -15.15 28.41 6.12
CA ALA A 145 -16.41 29.05 5.73
C ALA A 145 -16.17 30.24 4.77
N GLN A 146 -15.11 31.02 4.99
CA GLN A 146 -14.73 32.13 4.13
C GLN A 146 -14.28 31.63 2.75
N LEU A 147 -13.43 30.58 2.75
CA LEU A 147 -12.97 29.92 1.52
C LEU A 147 -14.15 29.35 0.72
N ALA A 148 -15.08 28.64 1.37
CA ALA A 148 -16.25 28.06 0.70
C ALA A 148 -17.08 29.16 0.02
N ARG A 149 -17.33 30.29 0.69
CA ARG A 149 -18.05 31.43 0.12
C ARG A 149 -17.33 31.99 -1.08
N ARG A 150 -16.02 32.23 -0.98
CA ARG A 150 -15.22 32.79 -2.08
C ARG A 150 -15.14 31.86 -3.29
N LEU A 151 -15.13 30.55 -3.09
CA LEU A 151 -15.19 29.57 -4.19
C LEU A 151 -16.52 29.65 -4.95
N VAL A 152 -17.63 29.82 -4.24
CA VAL A 152 -18.95 30.01 -4.85
C VAL A 152 -19.01 31.33 -5.62
N GLU A 153 -18.56 32.43 -5.01
CA GLU A 153 -18.51 33.76 -5.65
C GLU A 153 -17.64 33.78 -6.90
N ALA A 154 -16.52 33.06 -6.90
CA ALA A 154 -15.63 32.92 -8.06
C ALA A 154 -16.19 32.00 -9.16
N GLY A 155 -17.24 31.23 -8.87
CA GLY A 155 -17.78 30.23 -9.78
C GLY A 155 -16.82 29.05 -9.99
N ALA A 156 -16.20 28.57 -8.90
CA ALA A 156 -15.29 27.44 -8.95
C ALA A 156 -15.98 26.16 -9.44
N GLU A 157 -15.28 25.41 -10.28
CA GLU A 157 -15.78 24.17 -10.88
C GLU A 157 -15.82 23.02 -9.86
N ALA A 158 -16.98 22.40 -9.67
CA ALA A 158 -17.08 21.18 -8.85
C ALA A 158 -16.59 19.97 -9.65
N ARG A 159 -15.65 19.19 -9.08
CA ARG A 159 -15.08 17.99 -9.67
C ARG A 159 -15.33 16.78 -8.78
N GLU A 160 -15.88 15.72 -9.36
CA GLU A 160 -16.12 14.47 -8.65
C GLU A 160 -14.80 13.79 -8.26
N THR A 161 -14.76 13.21 -7.05
CA THR A 161 -13.59 12.47 -6.59
C THR A 161 -13.69 10.98 -6.95
N THR A 162 -12.54 10.41 -7.29
CA THR A 162 -12.42 8.97 -7.55
C THR A 162 -11.78 8.22 -6.36
N GLY A 163 -11.40 8.93 -5.31
CA GLY A 163 -10.69 8.38 -4.16
C GLY A 163 -11.31 8.76 -2.81
N PRO A 164 -10.89 8.09 -1.74
CA PRO A 164 -11.39 8.35 -0.40
C PRO A 164 -11.11 9.79 0.07
N TYR A 165 -12.17 10.43 0.52
CA TYR A 165 -12.18 11.71 1.20
C TYR A 165 -13.18 11.65 2.36
N VAL A 166 -12.73 12.03 3.56
CA VAL A 166 -13.57 12.14 4.76
C VAL A 166 -13.22 13.43 5.49
N ALA A 167 -14.18 14.33 5.58
CA ALA A 167 -14.06 15.51 6.45
C ALA A 167 -14.30 15.10 7.91
N VAL A 168 -13.29 15.26 8.76
CA VAL A 168 -13.38 14.95 10.18
C VAL A 168 -13.75 16.25 10.91
N ARG A 169 -14.98 16.30 11.43
CA ARG A 169 -15.53 17.46 12.14
C ARG A 169 -15.67 17.19 13.63
N VAL A 170 -15.88 15.94 13.98
CA VAL A 170 -16.02 15.45 15.36
C VAL A 170 -15.25 14.16 15.55
N ALA A 171 -14.95 13.80 16.78
CA ALA A 171 -14.15 12.58 17.06
C ALA A 171 -14.80 11.27 16.54
N SER A 172 -16.12 11.21 16.42
CA SER A 172 -16.82 10.07 15.84
C SER A 172 -16.48 9.81 14.37
N ASP A 173 -16.10 10.85 13.62
CA ASP A 173 -15.77 10.74 12.20
C ASP A 173 -14.42 10.04 11.97
N LEU A 174 -13.57 9.94 13.01
CA LEU A 174 -12.28 9.25 12.94
C LEU A 174 -12.44 7.77 12.59
N ALA A 175 -13.48 7.10 13.08
CA ALA A 175 -13.76 5.72 12.75
C ALA A 175 -14.10 5.56 11.25
N GLN A 176 -14.86 6.49 10.68
CA GLN A 176 -15.18 6.52 9.25
C GLN A 176 -13.91 6.79 8.41
N ALA A 177 -13.03 7.67 8.89
CA ALA A 177 -11.75 7.94 8.24
C ALA A 177 -10.84 6.70 8.25
N GLU A 178 -10.75 5.96 9.36
CA GLU A 178 -10.01 4.69 9.41
C GLU A 178 -10.59 3.67 8.43
N GLN A 179 -11.90 3.51 8.38
CA GLN A 179 -12.56 2.59 7.46
C GLN A 179 -12.34 2.97 5.98
N ALA A 180 -12.43 4.26 5.64
CA ALA A 180 -12.18 4.74 4.28
C ALA A 180 -10.72 4.48 3.85
N LEU A 181 -9.78 4.57 4.78
CA LEU A 181 -8.37 4.28 4.50
C LEU A 181 -8.13 2.78 4.25
N GLU A 182 -8.83 1.90 4.96
CA GLU A 182 -8.71 0.45 4.77
C GLU A 182 -9.13 -0.02 3.36
N VAL A 183 -10.07 0.67 2.74
CA VAL A 183 -10.47 0.37 1.35
C VAL A 183 -9.30 0.56 0.38
N THR A 184 -8.36 1.47 0.70
CA THR A 184 -7.19 1.74 -0.15
C THR A 184 -6.07 0.69 -0.02
N LEU A 185 -6.14 -0.20 0.97
CA LEU A 185 -5.09 -1.20 1.23
C LEU A 185 -5.16 -2.40 0.28
N GLY A 186 -6.29 -2.64 -0.37
CA GLY A 186 -6.44 -3.71 -1.37
C GLY A 186 -5.58 -3.44 -2.61
N ILE A 187 -4.91 -4.48 -3.13
CA ILE A 187 -4.16 -4.42 -4.38
C ILE A 187 -4.98 -5.13 -5.46
N ALA A 188 -5.02 -4.55 -6.66
CA ALA A 188 -5.76 -5.15 -7.79
C ALA A 188 -5.26 -6.56 -8.17
N ALA A 189 -4.02 -6.89 -7.80
CA ALA A 189 -3.39 -8.18 -8.04
C ALA A 189 -3.67 -9.24 -6.97
N ASP A 190 -4.48 -8.93 -5.94
CA ASP A 190 -4.81 -9.90 -4.88
C ASP A 190 -5.54 -11.12 -5.47
N SER A 191 -5.06 -12.31 -5.11
CA SER A 191 -5.70 -13.59 -5.46
C SER A 191 -7.03 -13.77 -4.73
N GLY A 192 -7.79 -14.81 -5.07
CA GLY A 192 -9.03 -15.15 -4.38
C GLY A 192 -8.80 -15.42 -2.89
N VAL A 193 -7.80 -16.25 -2.56
CA VAL A 193 -7.42 -16.56 -1.18
C VAL A 193 -6.91 -15.33 -0.45
N ASP A 194 -6.10 -14.49 -1.10
CA ASP A 194 -5.62 -13.25 -0.51
C ASP A 194 -6.78 -12.36 -0.09
N ARG A 195 -7.75 -12.15 -0.98
CA ARG A 195 -8.89 -11.25 -0.76
C ARG A 195 -9.80 -11.71 0.37
N TYR A 196 -10.13 -13.00 0.42
CA TYR A 196 -11.12 -13.51 1.35
C TYR A 196 -10.55 -13.96 2.70
N LEU A 197 -9.33 -14.51 2.71
CA LEU A 197 -8.71 -15.08 3.90
C LEU A 197 -7.63 -14.16 4.46
N HIS A 198 -6.59 -13.86 3.69
CA HIS A 198 -5.42 -13.16 4.21
C HIS A 198 -5.75 -11.72 4.59
N ARG A 199 -6.50 -10.99 3.75
CA ARG A 199 -6.86 -9.59 4.02
C ARG A 199 -7.72 -9.39 5.27
N ARG A 200 -8.53 -10.38 5.64
CA ARG A 200 -9.28 -10.30 6.90
C ARG A 200 -8.37 -10.41 8.11
N GLY A 201 -7.45 -11.39 8.08
CA GLY A 201 -6.49 -11.60 9.15
C GLY A 201 -5.47 -10.48 9.24
N SER A 202 -4.88 -10.07 8.11
CA SER A 202 -3.83 -9.04 8.08
C SER A 202 -4.36 -7.68 8.56
N ARG A 203 -5.58 -7.27 8.17
CA ARG A 203 -6.18 -6.02 8.66
C ARG A 203 -6.37 -6.01 10.18
N TRP A 204 -6.75 -7.13 10.78
CA TRP A 204 -6.87 -7.22 12.22
C TRP A 204 -5.48 -7.03 12.90
N ILE A 205 -4.44 -7.71 12.39
CA ILE A 205 -3.06 -7.56 12.87
C ILE A 205 -2.57 -6.12 12.64
N SER A 206 -2.79 -5.56 11.46
CA SER A 206 -2.35 -4.22 11.10
C SER A 206 -2.98 -3.15 11.99
N ARG A 207 -4.30 -3.24 12.28
CA ARG A 207 -4.98 -2.33 13.21
C ARG A 207 -4.37 -2.34 14.61
N LEU A 208 -3.96 -3.53 15.08
CA LEU A 208 -3.35 -3.67 16.38
C LEU A 208 -1.92 -3.09 16.38
N LEU A 209 -1.11 -3.46 15.39
CA LEU A 209 0.31 -3.13 15.35
C LEU A 209 0.60 -1.69 14.93
N VAL A 210 -0.26 -1.07 14.10
CA VAL A 210 -0.05 0.30 13.60
C VAL A 210 -0.01 1.35 14.73
N ARG A 211 -0.56 1.02 15.90
CA ARG A 211 -0.53 1.86 17.11
C ARG A 211 0.67 1.58 18.02
N THR A 212 1.53 0.66 17.65
CA THR A 212 2.72 0.25 18.39
C THR A 212 4.00 0.75 17.71
N PRO A 213 5.16 0.72 18.37
CA PRO A 213 6.44 1.09 17.75
C PRO A 213 7.00 0.01 16.79
N VAL A 214 6.27 -1.07 16.56
CA VAL A 214 6.69 -2.18 15.69
C VAL A 214 6.85 -1.68 14.25
N THR A 215 7.98 -2.01 13.65
CA THR A 215 8.29 -1.64 12.27
C THR A 215 7.82 -2.70 11.27
N PRO A 216 7.51 -2.34 10.01
CA PRO A 216 7.14 -3.32 8.98
C PRO A 216 8.18 -4.44 8.84
N ASN A 217 9.46 -4.12 8.82
CA ASN A 217 10.54 -5.12 8.69
C ASN A 217 10.58 -6.13 9.85
N GLN A 218 10.20 -5.72 11.07
CA GLN A 218 10.08 -6.66 12.20
C GLN A 218 8.93 -7.65 11.97
N VAL A 219 7.83 -7.18 11.39
CA VAL A 219 6.69 -8.04 11.03
C VAL A 219 7.09 -9.02 9.93
N SER A 220 7.84 -8.58 8.90
CA SER A 220 8.41 -9.46 7.88
C SER A 220 9.31 -10.54 8.48
N LEU A 221 10.15 -10.21 9.48
CA LEU A 221 10.97 -11.20 10.16
C LEU A 221 10.14 -12.22 10.95
N VAL A 222 9.02 -11.79 11.55
CA VAL A 222 8.09 -12.72 12.22
C VAL A 222 7.44 -13.65 11.18
N SER A 223 7.04 -13.16 10.01
CA SER A 223 6.51 -13.99 8.93
C SER A 223 7.54 -15.03 8.46
N LEU A 224 8.83 -14.67 8.37
CA LEU A 224 9.91 -15.61 8.07
C LEU A 224 10.00 -16.73 9.09
N VAL A 225 9.98 -16.41 10.39
CA VAL A 225 10.06 -17.43 11.45
C VAL A 225 8.88 -18.40 11.36
N ILE A 226 7.68 -17.89 11.14
CA ILE A 226 6.48 -18.71 10.95
C ILE A 226 6.62 -19.54 9.65
N GLY A 227 7.13 -18.96 8.57
CA GLY A 227 7.39 -19.67 7.31
C GLY A 227 8.42 -20.80 7.45
N LEU A 228 9.49 -20.60 8.23
CA LEU A 228 10.46 -21.65 8.55
C LEU A 228 9.82 -22.80 9.35
N ALA A 229 8.89 -22.48 10.24
CA ALA A 229 8.11 -23.52 10.93
C ALA A 229 7.22 -24.32 9.96
N ALA A 230 6.63 -23.66 8.94
CA ALA A 230 5.89 -24.37 7.88
C ALA A 230 6.81 -25.30 7.07
N ILE A 231 8.01 -24.83 6.69
CA ILE A 231 9.04 -25.65 6.02
C ILE A 231 9.35 -26.88 6.86
N TRP A 232 9.57 -26.71 8.16
CA TRP A 232 9.82 -27.80 9.10
C TRP A 232 8.69 -28.82 9.12
N CYS A 233 7.43 -28.38 9.15
CA CYS A 233 6.26 -29.25 9.10
C CYS A 233 6.22 -30.11 7.82
N PHE A 234 6.49 -29.51 6.66
CA PHE A 234 6.53 -30.21 5.36
C PHE A 234 7.76 -31.11 5.23
N TRP A 235 8.88 -30.76 5.87
CA TRP A 235 10.06 -31.61 5.89
C TRP A 235 9.84 -32.96 6.59
N HIS A 236 9.17 -32.94 7.73
CA HIS A 236 8.82 -34.16 8.47
C HIS A 236 7.70 -34.96 7.84
N ALA A 237 6.75 -34.26 7.20
CA ALA A 237 5.65 -34.73 6.36
C ALA A 237 4.96 -36.02 6.87
N THR A 238 4.70 -36.11 8.17
CA THR A 238 3.62 -37.00 8.64
C THR A 238 2.28 -36.44 8.15
N ALA A 239 1.22 -37.26 8.13
CA ALA A 239 -0.10 -36.77 7.72
C ALA A 239 -0.54 -35.54 8.55
N VAL A 240 -0.32 -35.57 9.87
CA VAL A 240 -0.67 -34.48 10.76
C VAL A 240 0.25 -33.23 10.52
N SER A 241 1.58 -33.44 10.41
CA SER A 241 2.48 -32.31 10.20
C SER A 241 2.30 -31.64 8.86
N ALA A 242 1.89 -32.36 7.80
CA ALA A 242 1.58 -31.77 6.50
C ALA A 242 0.38 -30.81 6.58
N TRP A 243 -0.71 -31.18 7.25
CA TRP A 243 -1.85 -30.29 7.50
C TRP A 243 -1.50 -29.12 8.40
N LEU A 244 -0.70 -29.37 9.44
CA LEU A 244 -0.16 -28.30 10.29
C LEU A 244 0.69 -27.33 9.46
N GLY A 245 1.51 -27.83 8.52
CA GLY A 245 2.30 -27.03 7.60
C GLY A 245 1.46 -26.09 6.74
N VAL A 246 0.29 -26.58 6.23
CA VAL A 246 -0.66 -25.74 5.50
C VAL A 246 -1.18 -24.59 6.38
N LEU A 247 -1.61 -24.90 7.62
CA LEU A 247 -2.15 -23.89 8.55
C LEU A 247 -1.10 -22.86 8.94
N VAL A 248 0.13 -23.29 9.23
CA VAL A 248 1.25 -22.42 9.60
C VAL A 248 1.65 -21.54 8.41
N TYR A 249 1.63 -22.07 7.17
CA TYR A 249 1.90 -21.29 5.97
C TYR A 249 0.83 -20.22 5.74
N VAL A 250 -0.46 -20.54 5.94
CA VAL A 250 -1.55 -19.55 5.91
C VAL A 250 -1.29 -18.42 6.91
N LEU A 251 -0.86 -18.76 8.13
CA LEU A 251 -0.53 -17.78 9.15
C LEU A 251 0.67 -16.91 8.74
N ALA A 252 1.72 -17.51 8.17
CA ALA A 252 2.87 -16.76 7.63
C ALA A 252 2.44 -15.73 6.59
N CYS A 253 1.60 -16.13 5.63
CA CYS A 253 1.07 -15.22 4.60
C CYS A 253 0.18 -14.11 5.18
N ILE A 254 -0.63 -14.39 6.21
CA ILE A 254 -1.44 -13.36 6.89
C ILE A 254 -0.54 -12.30 7.53
N VAL A 255 0.52 -12.73 8.23
CA VAL A 255 1.48 -11.83 8.89
C VAL A 255 2.27 -11.04 7.85
N ASP A 256 2.68 -11.67 6.77
CA ASP A 256 3.35 -11.07 5.63
C ASP A 256 2.52 -9.92 5.01
N HIS A 257 1.24 -10.15 4.74
CA HIS A 257 0.36 -9.09 4.24
C HIS A 257 0.24 -7.89 5.21
N ALA A 258 0.34 -8.14 6.52
CA ALA A 258 0.24 -7.08 7.52
C ALA A 258 1.43 -6.13 7.49
N ASP A 259 2.66 -6.58 7.18
CA ASP A 259 3.83 -5.70 7.10
C ASP A 259 3.70 -4.66 5.99
N GLY A 260 3.24 -5.07 4.80
CA GLY A 260 2.96 -4.17 3.69
C GLY A 260 1.81 -3.19 3.98
N GLU A 261 0.78 -3.63 4.71
CA GLU A 261 -0.30 -2.76 5.17
C GLU A 261 0.22 -1.70 6.16
N ILE A 262 1.00 -2.11 7.17
CA ILE A 262 1.61 -1.23 8.16
C ILE A 262 2.54 -0.23 7.46
N ALA A 263 3.37 -0.70 6.51
CA ALA A 263 4.27 0.18 5.75
C ALA A 263 3.50 1.28 5.02
N ARG A 264 2.41 0.94 4.33
CA ARG A 264 1.55 1.91 3.63
C ARG A 264 0.81 2.85 4.57
N LEU A 265 0.26 2.33 5.67
CA LEU A 265 -0.48 3.11 6.66
C LEU A 265 0.41 4.11 7.41
N THR A 266 1.67 3.76 7.65
CA THR A 266 2.62 4.57 8.43
C THR A 266 3.63 5.34 7.58
N PHE A 267 3.52 5.25 6.25
CA PHE A 267 4.45 5.87 5.28
C PHE A 267 5.90 5.40 5.45
N GLN A 268 6.09 4.13 5.81
CA GLN A 268 7.41 3.50 5.97
C GLN A 268 7.76 2.57 4.79
N GLU A 269 7.13 2.78 3.65
CA GLU A 269 7.46 2.06 2.41
C GLU A 269 8.90 2.34 2.01
N SER A 270 9.68 1.29 1.77
CA SER A 270 11.09 1.41 1.37
C SER A 270 11.49 0.33 0.37
N ARG A 271 12.50 0.63 -0.45
CA ARG A 271 13.08 -0.36 -1.38
C ARG A 271 13.69 -1.54 -0.63
N LEU A 272 14.26 -1.29 0.54
CA LEU A 272 14.83 -2.34 1.39
C LEU A 272 13.72 -3.25 1.93
N GLY A 273 12.60 -2.69 2.42
CA GLY A 273 11.44 -3.47 2.87
C GLY A 273 10.87 -4.34 1.75
N ALA A 274 10.66 -3.76 0.56
CA ALA A 274 10.16 -4.50 -0.61
C ALA A 274 11.13 -5.60 -1.10
N ASN A 275 12.45 -5.43 -0.90
CA ASN A 275 13.43 -6.48 -1.19
C ASN A 275 13.40 -7.58 -0.13
N LEU A 276 13.27 -7.20 1.14
CA LEU A 276 13.19 -8.15 2.26
C LEU A 276 11.96 -9.03 2.13
N ASP A 277 10.79 -8.46 1.93
CA ASP A 277 9.51 -9.11 1.68
C ASP A 277 9.63 -10.15 0.54
N TRP A 278 10.07 -9.73 -0.65
CA TRP A 278 10.27 -10.63 -1.77
C TRP A 278 11.28 -11.76 -1.47
N THR A 279 12.36 -11.47 -0.73
CA THR A 279 13.38 -12.46 -0.37
C THR A 279 12.81 -13.49 0.59
N ILE A 280 12.05 -13.05 1.58
CA ILE A 280 11.39 -13.92 2.56
C ILE A 280 10.37 -14.84 1.88
N ASP A 281 9.51 -14.29 1.03
CA ASP A 281 8.55 -15.06 0.23
C ASP A 281 9.26 -16.14 -0.59
N THR A 282 10.34 -15.77 -1.27
CA THR A 282 11.12 -16.70 -2.09
C THR A 282 11.76 -17.81 -1.25
N ILE A 283 12.37 -17.48 -0.09
CA ILE A 283 12.96 -18.45 0.81
C ILE A 283 11.91 -19.46 1.30
N ILE A 284 10.74 -18.98 1.71
CA ILE A 284 9.68 -19.84 2.22
C ILE A 284 9.17 -20.77 1.12
N GLN A 285 8.87 -20.26 -0.07
CA GLN A 285 8.37 -21.05 -1.18
C GLN A 285 9.41 -22.11 -1.62
N VAL A 286 10.66 -21.71 -1.79
CA VAL A 286 11.77 -22.61 -2.17
C VAL A 286 11.97 -23.69 -1.11
N GLY A 287 11.98 -23.31 0.18
CA GLY A 287 12.13 -24.25 1.29
C GLY A 287 10.99 -25.26 1.36
N ILE A 288 9.75 -24.81 1.16
CA ILE A 288 8.59 -25.72 1.13
C ILE A 288 8.71 -26.68 -0.06
N VAL A 289 8.96 -26.19 -1.27
CA VAL A 289 9.06 -27.04 -2.48
C VAL A 289 10.18 -28.08 -2.34
N LEU A 290 11.33 -27.69 -1.79
CA LEU A 290 12.40 -28.63 -1.48
C LEU A 290 11.92 -29.69 -0.48
N SER A 291 11.22 -29.30 0.57
CA SER A 291 10.66 -30.19 1.59
C SER A 291 9.66 -31.18 1.01
N LEU A 292 8.79 -30.75 0.09
CA LEU A 292 7.84 -31.66 -0.60
C LEU A 292 8.58 -32.77 -1.34
N GLY A 293 9.66 -32.45 -2.04
CA GLY A 293 10.48 -33.45 -2.73
C GLY A 293 11.19 -34.41 -1.77
N VAL A 294 11.93 -33.86 -0.79
CA VAL A 294 12.70 -34.66 0.18
C VAL A 294 11.80 -35.62 0.97
N SER A 295 10.65 -35.12 1.45
CA SER A 295 9.71 -35.92 2.25
C SER A 295 8.89 -36.92 1.43
N SER A 296 8.89 -36.83 0.08
CA SER A 296 8.27 -37.83 -0.79
C SER A 296 9.04 -39.14 -0.90
N GLY A 297 10.29 -39.19 -0.38
CA GLY A 297 11.07 -40.41 -0.19
C GLY A 297 12.12 -40.64 -1.28
N GLY A 298 13.27 -41.19 -0.83
CA GLY A 298 14.38 -41.58 -1.71
C GLY A 298 15.19 -40.42 -2.29
N ARG A 299 16.42 -40.74 -2.72
CA ARG A 299 17.37 -39.75 -3.30
C ARG A 299 16.83 -39.06 -4.55
N LEU A 300 16.09 -39.81 -5.39
CA LEU A 300 15.53 -39.29 -6.63
C LEU A 300 14.53 -38.17 -6.34
N MET A 301 13.66 -38.33 -5.33
CA MET A 301 12.69 -37.33 -4.95
C MET A 301 13.34 -36.09 -4.33
N GLY A 302 14.44 -36.24 -3.63
CA GLY A 302 15.26 -35.12 -3.18
C GLY A 302 15.82 -34.28 -4.37
N LEU A 303 16.27 -34.94 -5.45
CA LEU A 303 16.70 -34.27 -6.69
C LEU A 303 15.51 -33.57 -7.39
N VAL A 304 14.33 -34.18 -7.42
CA VAL A 304 13.11 -33.57 -7.93
C VAL A 304 12.74 -32.32 -7.13
N GLY A 305 12.84 -32.39 -5.79
CA GLY A 305 12.64 -31.22 -4.92
C GLY A 305 13.63 -30.09 -5.20
N LEU A 306 14.90 -30.43 -5.40
CA LEU A 306 15.94 -29.46 -5.76
C LEU A 306 15.65 -28.83 -7.13
N LEU A 307 15.23 -29.62 -8.11
CA LEU A 307 14.82 -29.13 -9.42
C LEU A 307 13.60 -28.19 -9.32
N GLY A 308 12.61 -28.53 -8.51
CA GLY A 308 11.46 -27.67 -8.25
C GLY A 308 11.88 -26.36 -7.56
N ALA A 309 12.72 -26.43 -6.55
CA ALA A 309 13.25 -25.27 -5.82
C ALA A 309 14.03 -24.32 -6.75
N THR A 310 14.89 -24.84 -7.62
CA THR A 310 15.60 -24.02 -8.62
C THR A 310 14.63 -23.40 -9.63
N GLY A 311 13.60 -24.15 -10.07
CA GLY A 311 12.55 -23.63 -10.95
C GLY A 311 11.76 -22.48 -10.32
N VAL A 312 11.36 -22.61 -9.05
CA VAL A 312 10.68 -21.53 -8.30
C VAL A 312 11.58 -20.31 -8.16
N THR A 313 12.86 -20.50 -7.79
CA THR A 313 13.82 -19.39 -7.67
C THR A 313 13.95 -18.61 -8.99
N LEU A 314 14.19 -19.33 -10.09
CA LEU A 314 14.31 -18.71 -11.42
C LEU A 314 13.01 -18.02 -11.83
N SER A 315 11.85 -18.64 -11.56
CA SER A 315 10.55 -18.04 -11.83
C SER A 315 10.34 -16.73 -11.08
N ALA A 316 10.70 -16.68 -9.77
CA ALA A 316 10.61 -15.48 -8.94
C ALA A 316 11.54 -14.36 -9.45
N VAL A 317 12.78 -14.71 -9.82
CA VAL A 317 13.75 -13.76 -10.39
C VAL A 317 13.24 -13.20 -11.72
N PHE A 318 12.79 -14.08 -12.64
CA PHE A 318 12.27 -13.63 -13.92
C PHE A 318 11.02 -12.76 -13.76
N ALA A 319 10.07 -13.12 -12.89
CA ALA A 319 8.88 -12.32 -12.62
C ALA A 319 9.21 -10.92 -12.07
N ARG A 320 10.32 -10.78 -11.32
CA ARG A 320 10.74 -9.50 -10.73
C ARG A 320 11.41 -8.57 -11.75
N TYR A 321 12.23 -9.12 -12.64
CA TYR A 321 13.08 -8.33 -13.55
C TYR A 321 12.55 -8.23 -14.98
N LEU A 322 11.48 -8.99 -15.32
CA LEU A 322 10.82 -8.86 -16.60
C LEU A 322 9.98 -7.56 -16.66
N PRO A 323 10.08 -6.82 -17.79
CA PRO A 323 9.19 -5.68 -18.01
C PRO A 323 7.72 -6.13 -17.95
N ARG A 324 6.88 -5.41 -17.22
CA ARG A 324 5.42 -5.67 -17.11
C ARG A 324 4.67 -5.54 -18.44
N GLU A 325 5.30 -4.99 -19.46
CA GLU A 325 4.76 -4.82 -20.83
C GLU A 325 4.69 -6.13 -21.64
N ILE A 326 5.23 -7.24 -21.12
CA ILE A 326 4.97 -8.55 -21.72
C ILE A 326 3.57 -8.99 -21.25
N GLU A 327 2.56 -8.28 -21.73
CA GLU A 327 1.17 -8.65 -21.52
C GLU A 327 0.95 -10.09 -21.97
N VAL A 328 0.51 -10.86 -21.04
CA VAL A 328 0.19 -12.27 -21.21
C VAL A 328 -1.09 -12.36 -22.04
N GLY A 329 -0.98 -12.45 -23.35
CA GLY A 329 -2.12 -12.70 -24.22
C GLY A 329 -2.88 -13.98 -23.84
N PRO A 330 -4.11 -14.20 -24.32
CA PRO A 330 -5.02 -15.29 -23.93
C PRO A 330 -4.52 -16.71 -24.21
N THR A 331 -3.32 -16.84 -24.77
CA THR A 331 -2.63 -18.11 -25.03
C THR A 331 -2.01 -18.71 -23.74
N ILE A 332 -1.44 -19.90 -23.84
CA ILE A 332 -0.74 -20.69 -22.80
C ILE A 332 -0.03 -19.87 -21.72
N GLY A 333 0.39 -18.65 -22.01
CA GLY A 333 0.97 -17.70 -21.04
C GLY A 333 -0.01 -17.11 -20.05
N GLY A 334 -1.29 -17.00 -20.36
CA GLY A 334 -2.32 -16.62 -19.38
C GLY A 334 -2.52 -17.74 -18.36
N VAL A 335 -2.52 -18.99 -18.84
CA VAL A 335 -2.57 -20.16 -17.95
C VAL A 335 -1.31 -20.22 -17.07
N LEU A 336 -0.12 -19.97 -17.64
CA LEU A 336 1.14 -19.98 -16.86
C LEU A 336 1.22 -18.84 -15.83
N ALA A 337 0.66 -17.65 -16.13
CA ALA A 337 0.57 -16.57 -15.15
C ALA A 337 -0.39 -16.91 -13.99
N HIS A 338 -1.45 -17.66 -14.29
CA HIS A 338 -2.34 -18.20 -13.25
C HIS A 338 -1.66 -19.35 -12.46
N ILE A 339 -0.74 -20.09 -13.07
CA ILE A 339 0.04 -21.14 -12.42
C ILE A 339 1.04 -20.53 -11.38
N ALA A 340 1.55 -19.33 -11.63
CA ALA A 340 2.39 -18.61 -10.68
C ALA A 340 1.59 -17.91 -9.56
N ASN A 341 0.26 -18.07 -9.54
CA ASN A 341 -0.60 -17.43 -8.57
C ASN A 341 -0.55 -18.16 -7.22
N ARG A 342 -0.62 -17.41 -6.13
CA ARG A 342 -0.63 -17.91 -4.74
C ARG A 342 -1.74 -18.96 -4.50
N ASP A 343 -2.88 -18.82 -5.17
CA ASP A 343 -4.00 -19.79 -5.07
C ASP A 343 -3.60 -21.20 -5.53
N LEU A 344 -2.83 -21.31 -6.61
CA LEU A 344 -2.34 -22.61 -7.08
C LEU A 344 -1.34 -23.21 -6.09
N PHE A 345 -0.50 -22.38 -5.46
CA PHE A 345 0.44 -22.87 -4.45
C PHE A 345 -0.30 -23.48 -3.26
N TYR A 346 -1.40 -22.86 -2.82
CA TYR A 346 -2.28 -23.47 -1.80
C TYR A 346 -2.88 -24.81 -2.26
N LEU A 347 -3.34 -24.88 -3.50
CA LEU A 347 -3.84 -26.14 -4.05
C LEU A 347 -2.78 -27.24 -4.01
N VAL A 348 -1.54 -26.92 -4.34
CA VAL A 348 -0.39 -27.84 -4.24
C VAL A 348 -0.20 -28.32 -2.79
N LEU A 349 -0.16 -27.41 -1.82
CA LEU A 349 0.04 -27.75 -0.40
C LEU A 349 -1.10 -28.60 0.17
N VAL A 350 -2.34 -28.24 -0.12
CA VAL A 350 -3.53 -29.00 0.30
C VAL A 350 -3.53 -30.38 -0.37
N SER A 351 -3.21 -30.47 -1.66
CA SER A 351 -3.11 -31.74 -2.38
C SER A 351 -2.05 -32.65 -1.78
N PHE A 352 -0.86 -32.08 -1.44
CA PHE A 352 0.20 -32.82 -0.78
C PHE A 352 -0.25 -33.35 0.57
N ALA A 353 -0.87 -32.52 1.43
CA ALA A 353 -1.35 -32.92 2.74
C ALA A 353 -2.47 -33.98 2.64
N ALA A 354 -3.39 -33.83 1.70
CA ALA A 354 -4.45 -34.79 1.45
C ALA A 354 -3.92 -36.15 0.95
N LEU A 355 -3.00 -36.13 -0.01
CA LEU A 355 -2.37 -37.39 -0.48
C LEU A 355 -1.52 -38.05 0.59
N ARG A 356 -0.84 -37.26 1.44
CA ARG A 356 -0.09 -37.80 2.58
C ARG A 356 -0.97 -38.54 3.58
N TRP A 357 -2.25 -38.14 3.68
CA TRP A 357 -3.25 -38.80 4.52
C TRP A 357 -3.89 -40.01 3.82
N LEU A 358 -4.33 -39.84 2.56
CA LEU A 358 -5.18 -40.81 1.86
C LEU A 358 -4.41 -41.83 1.03
N ALA A 359 -3.29 -41.41 0.42
CA ALA A 359 -2.49 -42.22 -0.51
C ALA A 359 -1.00 -41.85 -0.43
N PRO A 360 -0.28 -42.20 0.65
CA PRO A 360 1.09 -41.77 0.90
C PRO A 360 2.07 -42.17 -0.21
N SER A 361 1.81 -43.27 -0.91
CA SER A 361 2.61 -43.75 -2.05
C SER A 361 2.53 -42.85 -3.28
N CYS A 362 1.49 -41.99 -3.40
CA CYS A 362 1.27 -41.09 -4.54
C CYS A 362 1.76 -39.66 -4.30
N VAL A 363 2.25 -39.36 -3.13
CA VAL A 363 2.67 -38.00 -2.73
C VAL A 363 3.76 -37.40 -3.63
N PHE A 364 4.61 -38.25 -4.19
CA PHE A 364 5.68 -37.86 -5.11
C PHE A 364 5.13 -37.16 -6.37
N VAL A 365 3.90 -37.46 -6.79
CA VAL A 365 3.28 -36.85 -7.96
C VAL A 365 3.22 -35.32 -7.80
N VAL A 366 2.89 -34.84 -6.60
CA VAL A 366 2.83 -33.40 -6.33
C VAL A 366 4.20 -32.75 -6.49
N ALA A 367 5.26 -33.38 -5.95
CA ALA A 367 6.63 -32.86 -6.11
C ALA A 367 7.08 -32.81 -7.57
N VAL A 368 6.75 -33.84 -8.36
CA VAL A 368 7.03 -33.88 -9.82
C VAL A 368 6.26 -32.79 -10.56
N VAL A 369 4.97 -32.64 -10.29
CA VAL A 369 4.14 -31.60 -10.94
C VAL A 369 4.69 -30.20 -10.66
N VAL A 370 5.09 -29.92 -9.40
CA VAL A 370 5.69 -28.63 -9.03
C VAL A 370 7.04 -28.43 -9.72
N ALA A 371 7.89 -29.45 -9.76
CA ALA A 371 9.18 -29.37 -10.43
C ALA A 371 9.02 -29.09 -11.93
N VAL A 372 8.18 -29.85 -12.63
CA VAL A 372 7.92 -29.65 -14.07
C VAL A 372 7.27 -28.30 -14.33
N GLY A 373 6.25 -27.93 -13.57
CA GLY A 373 5.52 -26.68 -13.73
C GLY A 373 6.41 -25.44 -13.52
N SER A 374 7.23 -25.44 -12.46
CA SER A 374 8.16 -24.35 -12.19
C SER A 374 9.26 -24.20 -13.25
N GLN A 375 9.78 -25.30 -13.78
CA GLN A 375 10.75 -25.27 -14.88
C GLN A 375 10.09 -24.78 -16.18
N ALA A 376 8.89 -25.25 -16.49
CA ALA A 376 8.15 -24.82 -17.69
C ALA A 376 7.84 -23.32 -17.67
N TYR A 377 7.54 -22.77 -16.48
CA TYR A 377 7.22 -21.35 -16.34
C TYR A 377 8.37 -20.43 -16.72
N TRP A 378 9.54 -20.55 -16.09
CA TRP A 378 10.66 -19.65 -16.38
C TRP A 378 11.22 -19.86 -17.80
N VAL A 379 11.23 -21.10 -18.32
CA VAL A 379 11.62 -21.39 -19.70
C VAL A 379 10.65 -20.72 -20.67
N GLY A 380 9.35 -20.77 -20.39
CA GLY A 380 8.33 -20.08 -21.16
C GLY A 380 8.51 -18.56 -21.15
N CYS A 381 8.87 -17.98 -20.01
CA CYS A 381 9.22 -16.57 -19.90
C CYS A 381 10.46 -16.21 -20.74
N LEU A 382 11.52 -17.03 -20.66
CA LEU A 382 12.76 -16.83 -21.43
C LEU A 382 12.52 -16.91 -22.96
N ALA A 383 11.71 -17.86 -23.40
CA ALA A 383 11.38 -18.03 -24.83
C ALA A 383 10.63 -16.81 -25.41
N ARG A 384 9.88 -16.09 -24.58
CA ARG A 384 9.16 -14.86 -24.98
C ARG A 384 10.07 -13.65 -25.12
N ILE A 385 11.09 -13.53 -24.25
CA ILE A 385 12.09 -12.46 -24.35
C ILE A 385 12.84 -12.54 -25.67
N ARG A 386 13.08 -13.77 -26.16
CA ARG A 386 13.85 -14.03 -27.39
C ARG A 386 13.03 -13.87 -28.66
N ARG A 387 11.71 -13.75 -28.63
CA ARG A 387 10.92 -13.51 -29.85
C ARG A 387 11.02 -12.04 -30.22
N PRO A 388 11.52 -11.69 -31.43
CA PRO A 388 11.49 -10.34 -31.94
C PRO A 388 10.03 -9.86 -31.95
N ARG A 389 9.81 -8.61 -31.55
CA ARG A 389 8.49 -7.94 -31.68
C ARG A 389 8.14 -7.90 -33.17
N PRO A 390 6.91 -8.29 -33.60
CA PRO A 390 6.45 -8.10 -34.95
C PRO A 390 6.40 -6.62 -35.35
#